data_646a6e2145fe5795a583f48adc4c3fef
#
_entry.id   646a6e2145fe5795a583f48adc4c3fef
#
_cell.length_a   1.000
_cell.length_b   1.000
_cell.length_c   1.000
_cell.angle_alpha   90.00
_cell.angle_beta   90.00
_cell.angle_gamma   90.00
#
_symmetry.space_group_name_H-M   'P 1'
#
loop_
_entity.id
_entity.type
_entity.pdbx_description
1 polymer ?
#
loop_
_entity_poly.entity_id
_entity_poly.type
_entity_poly.pdbx_seq_one_letter_code
_entity_poly.pdbx_strand_id
1 'polypeptide(L)'
;MKKNAGIVLAMILYAFLAVGIVFVIYIGGTYPVGADAMSHVYKGNVLYHNISQGNWYPLYDNLWYNGVQMLRYWAPLPVYFSAFCQFLAGGSDINGYLIYISLVFYGGALVWLYIGIRQQRIMLGTFVGVLWFFLPNNLYTLFVVGHLGRALLMVFLPLILYFIEISLVKGRWKTVCKIVPIYACMLLCDLEYAAVFALIMLSYLLIYRIINHQKGRCIPIMCAMLLGFALIGIWLVPSLRGGKLADDALRMMKGYFQDAVISLDPVRRLTRGNVDYYFGLSVFLLAVFGAVCGKKRSLHGFWAGLIIFACTTTSMCAIFAKIPGGRYIWMLQFISIALCFILYSFVTWNTLKRGFVVICCIILVVDIVPSYTLIYHGKGTLTASENMEQSAQGTLIAKARKITKQRAALIDGSTLGAMAPYLLTDYNGAKVPESFGTGWRAATTSNNIARLNDAVEEG
;
A
#
# COMPACT_ATOMS: atom_id res chain seq x y z
N MET A 1 -35.95 -9.08 7.78
CA MET A 1 -35.23 -9.01 9.05
C MET A 1 -33.88 -9.75 9.05
N LYS A 2 -33.80 -11.06 8.73
CA LYS A 2 -32.53 -11.83 8.81
C LYS A 2 -31.36 -11.29 7.98
N LYS A 3 -31.60 -10.69 6.78
CA LYS A 3 -30.54 -10.15 5.92
C LYS A 3 -29.88 -8.91 6.52
N ASN A 4 -30.66 -7.99 7.07
CA ASN A 4 -30.13 -6.75 7.69
C ASN A 4 -29.35 -7.08 8.97
N ALA A 5 -29.82 -8.02 9.78
CA ALA A 5 -29.09 -8.48 10.96
C ALA A 5 -27.71 -9.04 10.60
N GLY A 6 -27.59 -9.82 9.51
CA GLY A 6 -26.28 -10.34 9.05
C GLY A 6 -25.33 -9.26 8.58
N ILE A 7 -25.83 -8.18 7.96
CA ILE A 7 -25.01 -7.02 7.57
C ILE A 7 -24.49 -6.29 8.81
N VAL A 8 -25.38 -6.00 9.77
CA VAL A 8 -25.00 -5.31 11.02
C VAL A 8 -23.97 -6.14 11.78
N LEU A 9 -24.17 -7.46 11.90
CA LEU A 9 -23.21 -8.34 12.57
C LEU A 9 -21.84 -8.33 11.88
N ALA A 10 -21.79 -8.32 10.54
CA ALA A 10 -20.55 -8.21 9.79
C ALA A 10 -19.83 -6.88 10.06
N MET A 11 -20.56 -5.77 10.10
CA MET A 11 -19.99 -4.45 10.42
C MET A 11 -19.41 -4.40 11.84
N ILE A 12 -20.12 -5.00 12.81
CA ILE A 12 -19.64 -5.10 14.21
C ILE A 12 -18.37 -5.97 14.26
N LEU A 13 -18.36 -7.11 13.57
CA LEU A 13 -17.17 -7.97 13.47
C LEU A 13 -15.96 -7.20 12.91
N TYR A 14 -16.17 -6.43 11.85
CA TYR A 14 -15.09 -5.64 11.25
C TYR A 14 -14.57 -4.53 12.16
N ALA A 15 -15.46 -3.87 12.88
CA ALA A 15 -15.07 -2.87 13.87
C ALA A 15 -14.23 -3.52 15.00
N PHE A 16 -14.67 -4.68 15.48
CA PHE A 16 -13.92 -5.45 16.48
C PHE A 16 -12.55 -5.87 16.00
N LEU A 17 -12.44 -6.37 14.75
CA LEU A 17 -11.15 -6.75 14.16
C LEU A 17 -10.23 -5.54 13.94
N ALA A 18 -10.78 -4.42 13.47
CA ALA A 18 -10.01 -3.20 13.26
C ALA A 18 -9.46 -2.63 14.58
N VAL A 19 -10.25 -2.66 15.64
CA VAL A 19 -9.80 -2.29 17.00
C VAL A 19 -8.81 -3.32 17.54
N GLY A 20 -9.07 -4.62 17.31
CA GLY A 20 -8.19 -5.70 17.74
C GLY A 20 -6.79 -5.60 17.13
N ILE A 21 -6.66 -5.27 15.85
CA ILE A 21 -5.35 -5.11 15.21
C ILE A 21 -4.58 -3.92 15.80
N VAL A 22 -5.27 -2.81 16.05
CA VAL A 22 -4.68 -1.63 16.70
C VAL A 22 -4.23 -1.96 18.11
N PHE A 23 -5.04 -2.71 18.87
CA PHE A 23 -4.70 -3.14 20.22
C PHE A 23 -3.46 -4.04 20.25
N VAL A 24 -3.32 -4.95 19.27
CA VAL A 24 -2.13 -5.80 19.12
C VAL A 24 -0.89 -4.95 18.85
N ILE A 25 -0.97 -3.96 17.96
CA ILE A 25 0.12 -3.04 17.67
C ILE A 25 0.48 -2.20 18.89
N TYR A 26 -0.53 -1.69 19.60
CA TYR A 26 -0.35 -0.88 20.80
C TYR A 26 0.36 -1.65 21.94
N ILE A 27 -0.08 -2.90 22.21
CA ILE A 27 0.57 -3.76 23.22
C ILE A 27 1.99 -4.13 22.79
N GLY A 28 2.25 -4.31 21.50
CA GLY A 28 3.60 -4.56 20.97
C GLY A 28 4.58 -3.43 21.28
N GLY A 29 4.09 -2.25 21.65
CA GLY A 29 4.86 -1.11 22.16
C GLY A 29 5.76 -0.43 21.11
N THR A 30 5.78 -0.93 19.87
CA THR A 30 6.59 -0.38 18.78
C THR A 30 5.73 -0.04 17.59
N TYR A 31 5.52 1.24 17.36
CA TYR A 31 4.77 1.77 16.22
C TYR A 31 5.20 3.24 15.94
N PRO A 32 5.11 3.73 14.68
CA PRO A 32 4.54 3.07 13.50
C PRO A 32 5.36 1.86 13.04
N VAL A 33 4.67 0.87 12.48
CA VAL A 33 5.27 -0.42 12.09
C VAL A 33 5.60 -0.42 10.59
N GLY A 34 6.83 -0.79 10.26
CA GLY A 34 7.31 -0.89 8.87
C GLY A 34 8.35 0.16 8.49
N ALA A 35 9.18 -0.15 7.50
CA ALA A 35 10.33 0.65 7.11
C ALA A 35 9.98 2.10 6.71
N ASP A 36 8.89 2.30 5.97
CA ASP A 36 8.48 3.62 5.44
C ASP A 36 7.40 4.31 6.28
N ALA A 37 6.85 3.62 7.30
CA ALA A 37 5.67 4.11 8.03
C ALA A 37 5.91 5.46 8.70
N MET A 38 7.09 5.67 9.30
CA MET A 38 7.46 6.95 9.92
C MET A 38 7.49 8.10 8.93
N SER A 39 8.01 7.88 7.73
CA SER A 39 8.04 8.93 6.71
C SER A 39 6.64 9.34 6.25
N HIS A 40 5.70 8.40 6.26
CA HIS A 40 4.29 8.68 5.95
C HIS A 40 3.60 9.44 7.09
N VAL A 41 3.86 9.05 8.35
CA VAL A 41 3.34 9.76 9.54
C VAL A 41 3.88 11.18 9.58
N TYR A 42 5.19 11.38 9.36
CA TYR A 42 5.81 12.69 9.29
C TYR A 42 5.13 13.62 8.27
N LYS A 43 4.89 13.11 7.05
CA LYS A 43 4.20 13.90 6.00
C LYS A 43 2.79 14.33 6.45
N GLY A 44 2.07 13.43 7.10
CA GLY A 44 0.76 13.71 7.68
C GLY A 44 0.83 14.79 8.75
N ASN A 45 1.82 14.70 9.64
CA ASN A 45 2.04 15.66 10.72
C ASN A 45 2.39 17.07 10.18
N VAL A 46 3.29 17.16 9.21
CA VAL A 46 3.62 18.44 8.54
C VAL A 46 2.38 19.07 7.92
N LEU A 47 1.57 18.27 7.21
CA LEU A 47 0.33 18.77 6.62
C LEU A 47 -0.68 19.21 7.69
N TYR A 48 -0.86 18.44 8.76
CA TYR A 48 -1.75 18.76 9.86
C TYR A 48 -1.44 20.14 10.49
N HIS A 49 -0.16 20.39 10.78
CA HIS A 49 0.26 21.67 11.32
C HIS A 49 0.10 22.82 10.33
N ASN A 50 0.36 22.60 9.05
CA ASN A 50 0.11 23.62 8.03
C ASN A 50 -1.38 23.95 7.90
N ILE A 51 -2.26 22.94 7.90
CA ILE A 51 -3.72 23.13 7.84
C ILE A 51 -4.21 23.91 9.07
N SER A 52 -3.68 23.64 10.27
CA SER A 52 -4.05 24.38 11.48
C SER A 52 -3.68 25.86 11.42
N GLN A 53 -2.73 26.22 10.57
CA GLN A 53 -2.32 27.60 10.28
C GLN A 53 -3.00 28.21 9.04
N GLY A 54 -3.98 27.49 8.45
CA GLY A 54 -4.71 27.94 7.27
C GLY A 54 -4.04 27.59 5.92
N ASN A 55 -2.89 26.94 5.92
CA ASN A 55 -2.19 26.52 4.71
C ASN A 55 -2.59 25.07 4.32
N TRP A 56 -3.57 24.94 3.44
CA TRP A 56 -4.12 23.65 3.02
C TRP A 56 -3.24 22.89 2.02
N TYR A 57 -2.32 23.55 1.36
CA TYR A 57 -1.43 22.94 0.37
C TYR A 57 -0.02 23.51 0.52
N PRO A 58 0.76 23.05 1.51
CA PRO A 58 2.12 23.52 1.70
C PRO A 58 3.00 23.10 0.53
N LEU A 59 3.60 24.08 -0.14
CA LEU A 59 4.46 23.85 -1.29
C LEU A 59 5.85 23.36 -0.88
N TYR A 60 6.27 23.65 0.34
CA TYR A 60 7.64 23.42 0.80
C TYR A 60 7.67 23.12 2.29
N ASP A 61 8.38 22.07 2.67
CA ASP A 61 8.79 21.77 4.03
C ASP A 61 10.29 22.01 4.15
N ASN A 62 10.68 22.92 5.03
CA ASN A 62 12.07 23.31 5.23
C ASN A 62 12.80 22.48 6.28
N LEU A 63 12.14 21.54 6.92
CA LEU A 63 12.68 20.74 8.00
C LEU A 63 13.24 19.40 7.51
N TRP A 64 12.70 18.83 6.47
CA TRP A 64 13.16 17.55 5.91
C TRP A 64 14.21 17.78 4.83
N TYR A 65 15.39 17.21 5.00
CA TYR A 65 16.59 17.52 4.20
C TYR A 65 16.94 19.01 4.23
N ASN A 66 17.44 19.55 3.15
CA ASN A 66 17.58 21.01 2.95
C ASN A 66 16.29 21.68 2.51
N GLY A 67 15.19 20.98 2.65
CA GLY A 67 13.86 21.38 2.25
C GLY A 67 13.32 20.55 1.09
N VAL A 68 12.04 20.21 1.15
CA VAL A 68 11.40 19.35 0.17
C VAL A 68 10.02 19.86 -0.20
N GLN A 69 9.68 19.75 -1.48
CA GLN A 69 8.33 19.97 -1.97
C GLN A 69 7.51 18.68 -1.78
N MET A 70 7.10 18.41 -0.56
CA MET A 70 6.57 17.15 -0.13
C MET A 70 5.35 16.70 -0.97
N LEU A 71 4.32 17.54 -1.09
CA LEU A 71 3.10 17.21 -1.84
C LEU A 71 3.30 17.17 -3.38
N ARG A 72 4.47 17.56 -3.86
CA ARG A 72 4.81 17.44 -5.27
C ARG A 72 5.27 16.04 -5.65
N TYR A 73 6.04 15.38 -4.78
CA TYR A 73 6.67 14.11 -5.09
C TYR A 73 5.92 12.90 -4.56
N TRP A 74 5.03 13.12 -3.59
CA TRP A 74 4.21 12.04 -3.02
C TRP A 74 2.74 12.27 -3.33
N ALA A 75 2.06 11.17 -3.65
CA ALA A 75 0.63 11.18 -3.87
C ALA A 75 -0.11 11.77 -2.65
N PRO A 76 -0.96 12.79 -2.84
CA PRO A 76 -1.45 13.62 -1.73
C PRO A 76 -2.51 12.96 -0.86
N LEU A 77 -3.34 12.05 -1.40
CA LEU A 77 -4.49 11.52 -0.66
C LEU A 77 -4.12 10.81 0.65
N PRO A 78 -3.07 9.96 0.72
CA PRO A 78 -2.65 9.34 1.97
C PRO A 78 -2.15 10.37 3.00
N VAL A 79 -1.53 11.45 2.54
CA VAL A 79 -1.02 12.53 3.41
C VAL A 79 -2.19 13.29 4.06
N TYR A 80 -3.19 13.67 3.26
CA TYR A 80 -4.43 14.28 3.79
C TYR A 80 -5.20 13.32 4.70
N PHE A 81 -5.26 12.04 4.35
CA PHE A 81 -5.93 11.05 5.19
C PHE A 81 -5.18 10.83 6.50
N SER A 82 -3.85 10.86 6.50
CA SER A 82 -3.02 10.79 7.72
C SER A 82 -3.25 12.03 8.60
N ALA A 83 -3.23 13.23 8.04
CA ALA A 83 -3.54 14.47 8.76
C ALA A 83 -4.95 14.47 9.37
N PHE A 84 -5.94 13.94 8.64
CA PHE A 84 -7.29 13.74 9.15
C PHE A 84 -7.33 12.75 10.32
N CYS A 85 -6.62 11.63 10.23
CA CYS A 85 -6.52 10.67 11.33
C CYS A 85 -5.83 11.28 12.56
N GLN A 86 -4.80 12.12 12.36
CA GLN A 86 -4.17 12.88 13.43
C GLN A 86 -5.13 13.87 14.10
N PHE A 87 -5.96 14.55 13.31
CA PHE A 87 -7.04 15.40 13.86
C PHE A 87 -8.00 14.59 14.73
N LEU A 88 -8.44 13.42 14.28
CA LEU A 88 -9.30 12.53 15.08
C LEU A 88 -8.60 12.01 16.35
N ALA A 89 -7.28 11.94 16.34
CA ALA A 89 -6.46 11.55 17.49
C ALA A 89 -6.14 12.71 18.46
N GLY A 90 -6.81 13.84 18.33
CA GLY A 90 -6.56 15.02 19.17
C GLY A 90 -5.19 15.70 18.91
N GLY A 91 -4.65 15.54 17.71
CA GLY A 91 -3.37 16.14 17.30
C GLY A 91 -2.15 15.20 17.43
N SER A 92 -2.30 14.02 18.03
CA SER A 92 -1.23 13.03 18.11
C SER A 92 -1.04 12.33 16.76
N ASP A 93 0.13 12.46 16.15
CA ASP A 93 0.50 11.82 14.89
C ASP A 93 0.61 10.29 15.04
N ILE A 94 1.21 9.83 16.11
CA ILE A 94 1.38 8.41 16.44
C ILE A 94 0.04 7.73 16.68
N ASN A 95 -0.87 8.33 17.45
CA ASN A 95 -2.23 7.82 17.60
C ASN A 95 -3.03 7.96 16.30
N GLY A 96 -2.76 8.98 15.49
CA GLY A 96 -3.28 9.14 14.15
C GLY A 96 -2.92 7.97 13.23
N TYR A 97 -1.69 7.44 13.33
CA TYR A 97 -1.30 6.22 12.63
C TYR A 97 -2.18 5.01 13.02
N LEU A 98 -2.45 4.83 14.32
CA LEU A 98 -3.32 3.74 14.77
C LEU A 98 -4.75 3.85 14.22
N ILE A 99 -5.30 5.07 14.20
CA ILE A 99 -6.60 5.35 13.58
C ILE A 99 -6.56 5.07 12.08
N TYR A 100 -5.48 5.46 11.40
CA TYR A 100 -5.27 5.20 9.97
C TYR A 100 -5.37 3.71 9.66
N ILE A 101 -4.61 2.88 10.37
CA ILE A 101 -4.63 1.41 10.21
C ILE A 101 -6.02 0.85 10.48
N SER A 102 -6.68 1.27 11.56
CA SER A 102 -8.04 0.85 11.89
C SER A 102 -9.02 1.14 10.76
N LEU A 103 -9.01 2.37 10.22
CA LEU A 103 -9.91 2.79 9.15
C LEU A 103 -9.63 2.07 7.82
N VAL A 104 -8.36 1.77 7.52
CA VAL A 104 -7.98 1.00 6.32
C VAL A 104 -8.52 -0.43 6.42
N PHE A 105 -8.32 -1.11 7.54
CA PHE A 105 -8.86 -2.46 7.75
C PHE A 105 -10.38 -2.48 7.66
N TYR A 106 -11.03 -1.58 8.38
CA TYR A 106 -12.49 -1.47 8.39
C TYR A 106 -13.05 -1.14 6.99
N GLY A 107 -12.48 -0.13 6.33
CA GLY A 107 -12.91 0.30 5.00
C GLY A 107 -12.75 -0.78 3.93
N GLY A 108 -11.62 -1.47 3.91
CA GLY A 108 -11.39 -2.58 2.99
C GLY A 108 -12.36 -3.74 3.21
N ALA A 109 -12.63 -4.07 4.46
CA ALA A 109 -13.62 -5.10 4.81
C ALA A 109 -15.04 -4.71 4.37
N LEU A 110 -15.42 -3.44 4.56
CA LEU A 110 -16.72 -2.93 4.10
C LEU A 110 -16.89 -3.01 2.58
N VAL A 111 -15.84 -2.78 1.80
CA VAL A 111 -15.89 -2.93 0.34
C VAL A 111 -16.22 -4.37 -0.05
N TRP A 112 -15.60 -5.37 0.57
CA TRP A 112 -15.89 -6.77 0.33
C TRP A 112 -17.30 -7.17 0.79
N LEU A 113 -17.77 -6.64 1.91
CA LEU A 113 -19.15 -6.82 2.34
C LEU A 113 -20.13 -6.25 1.30
N TYR A 114 -19.86 -5.03 0.81
CA TYR A 114 -20.66 -4.42 -0.26
C TYR A 114 -20.73 -5.31 -1.50
N ILE A 115 -19.59 -5.86 -1.95
CA ILE A 115 -19.53 -6.80 -3.07
C ILE A 115 -20.37 -8.06 -2.75
N GLY A 116 -20.21 -8.61 -1.55
CA GLY A 116 -20.98 -9.79 -1.11
C GLY A 116 -22.49 -9.56 -1.08
N ILE A 117 -22.94 -8.39 -0.64
CA ILE A 117 -24.35 -7.97 -0.67
C ILE A 117 -24.86 -7.89 -2.10
N ARG A 118 -24.09 -7.28 -3.00
CA ARG A 118 -24.45 -7.09 -4.42
C ARG A 118 -24.46 -8.41 -5.19
N GLN A 119 -23.65 -9.39 -4.78
CA GLN A 119 -23.59 -10.74 -5.35
C GLN A 119 -24.52 -11.73 -4.64
N GLN A 120 -25.32 -11.29 -3.65
CA GLN A 120 -26.18 -12.12 -2.82
C GLN A 120 -25.44 -13.23 -2.05
N ARG A 121 -24.17 -12.97 -1.69
CA ARG A 121 -23.27 -13.88 -0.97
C ARG A 121 -22.65 -13.18 0.23
N ILE A 122 -23.50 -12.65 1.12
CA ILE A 122 -23.09 -11.84 2.26
C ILE A 122 -22.03 -12.53 3.12
N MET A 123 -22.27 -13.81 3.49
CA MET A 123 -21.31 -14.55 4.34
C MET A 123 -19.93 -14.67 3.70
N LEU A 124 -19.89 -14.96 2.38
CA LEU A 124 -18.60 -15.05 1.69
C LEU A 124 -17.94 -13.69 1.53
N GLY A 125 -18.71 -12.64 1.24
CA GLY A 125 -18.20 -11.27 1.22
C GLY A 125 -17.65 -10.84 2.59
N THR A 126 -18.35 -11.22 3.68
CA THR A 126 -17.88 -10.99 5.05
C THR A 126 -16.57 -11.71 5.32
N PHE A 127 -16.48 -12.99 4.96
CA PHE A 127 -15.26 -13.78 5.11
C PHE A 127 -14.08 -13.19 4.35
N VAL A 128 -14.27 -12.86 3.07
CA VAL A 128 -13.22 -12.26 2.25
C VAL A 128 -12.83 -10.87 2.76
N GLY A 129 -13.79 -10.12 3.31
CA GLY A 129 -13.51 -8.83 3.95
C GLY A 129 -12.57 -8.94 5.15
N VAL A 130 -12.79 -9.94 6.01
CA VAL A 130 -11.86 -10.27 7.10
C VAL A 130 -10.50 -10.67 6.54
N LEU A 131 -10.49 -11.55 5.53
CA LEU A 131 -9.26 -12.14 4.99
C LEU A 131 -8.39 -11.12 4.26
N TRP A 132 -8.96 -10.10 3.62
CA TRP A 132 -8.30 -9.22 2.66
C TRP A 132 -6.98 -8.62 3.16
N PHE A 133 -7.00 -7.96 4.31
CA PHE A 133 -5.79 -7.39 4.88
C PHE A 133 -4.93 -8.38 5.65
N PHE A 134 -5.46 -9.57 5.97
CA PHE A 134 -4.66 -10.65 6.58
C PHE A 134 -3.92 -11.50 5.54
N LEU A 135 -4.14 -11.28 4.25
CA LEU A 135 -3.32 -11.92 3.22
C LEU A 135 -1.84 -11.54 3.41
N PRO A 136 -0.91 -12.51 3.27
CA PRO A 136 0.50 -12.30 3.60
C PRO A 136 1.12 -11.09 2.92
N ASN A 137 0.87 -10.93 1.63
CA ASN A 137 1.40 -9.80 0.87
C ASN A 137 0.82 -8.44 1.33
N ASN A 138 -0.44 -8.41 1.74
CA ASN A 138 -1.08 -7.18 2.21
C ASN A 138 -0.58 -6.80 3.59
N LEU A 139 -0.40 -7.78 4.50
CA LEU A 139 0.26 -7.57 5.79
C LEU A 139 1.72 -7.13 5.61
N TYR A 140 2.45 -7.74 4.67
CA TYR A 140 3.82 -7.35 4.34
C TYR A 140 3.90 -5.89 3.93
N THR A 141 3.01 -5.46 3.03
CA THR A 141 2.95 -4.06 2.58
C THR A 141 2.67 -3.09 3.73
N LEU A 142 1.79 -3.47 4.66
CA LEU A 142 1.39 -2.63 5.80
C LEU A 142 2.46 -2.59 6.90
N PHE A 143 3.02 -3.73 7.29
CA PHE A 143 3.76 -3.85 8.53
C PHE A 143 5.25 -4.14 8.34
N VAL A 144 5.69 -4.58 7.16
CA VAL A 144 7.11 -4.74 6.86
C VAL A 144 7.62 -3.56 6.03
N VAL A 145 6.93 -3.25 4.93
CA VAL A 145 7.27 -2.07 4.12
C VAL A 145 6.77 -0.78 4.80
N GLY A 146 5.58 -0.79 5.39
CA GLY A 146 4.99 0.40 6.02
C GLY A 146 4.42 1.41 5.03
N HIS A 147 4.03 0.96 3.83
CA HIS A 147 3.60 1.85 2.76
C HIS A 147 2.11 2.23 2.90
N LEU A 148 1.81 3.26 3.68
CA LEU A 148 0.44 3.69 3.99
C LEU A 148 -0.37 4.08 2.74
N GLY A 149 0.26 4.71 1.75
CA GLY A 149 -0.40 5.07 0.50
C GLY A 149 -0.95 3.87 -0.25
N ARG A 150 -0.13 2.81 -0.36
CA ARG A 150 -0.55 1.55 -1.00
C ARG A 150 -1.62 0.84 -0.19
N ALA A 151 -1.52 0.87 1.13
CA ALA A 151 -2.54 0.31 2.01
C ALA A 151 -3.92 0.97 1.79
N LEU A 152 -3.96 2.29 1.66
CA LEU A 152 -5.20 3.01 1.34
C LEU A 152 -5.71 2.68 -0.07
N LEU A 153 -4.81 2.57 -1.06
CA LEU A 153 -5.17 2.14 -2.42
C LEU A 153 -5.83 0.76 -2.43
N MET A 154 -5.35 -0.18 -1.60
CA MET A 154 -5.91 -1.53 -1.50
C MET A 154 -7.38 -1.54 -1.03
N VAL A 155 -7.87 -0.49 -0.39
CA VAL A 155 -9.30 -0.32 -0.09
C VAL A 155 -10.11 -0.11 -1.38
N PHE A 156 -9.57 0.66 -2.32
CA PHE A 156 -10.23 0.97 -3.60
C PHE A 156 -10.11 -0.15 -4.63
N LEU A 157 -9.09 -1.00 -4.53
CA LEU A 157 -8.77 -2.03 -5.53
C LEU A 157 -9.94 -3.00 -5.80
N PRO A 158 -10.57 -3.66 -4.81
CA PRO A 158 -11.73 -4.52 -5.07
C PRO A 158 -12.96 -3.73 -5.54
N LEU A 159 -13.09 -2.48 -5.13
CA LEU A 159 -14.21 -1.62 -5.53
C LEU A 159 -14.15 -1.25 -7.01
N ILE A 160 -12.97 -0.86 -7.51
CA ILE A 160 -12.81 -0.54 -8.94
C ILE A 160 -13.00 -1.80 -9.80
N LEU A 161 -12.44 -2.94 -9.39
CA LEU A 161 -12.62 -4.21 -10.10
C LEU A 161 -14.10 -4.57 -10.19
N TYR A 162 -14.86 -4.42 -9.10
CA TYR A 162 -16.30 -4.64 -9.10
C TYR A 162 -17.03 -3.75 -10.11
N PHE A 163 -16.73 -2.44 -10.17
CA PHE A 163 -17.40 -1.54 -11.11
C PHE A 163 -16.99 -1.79 -12.56
N ILE A 164 -15.74 -2.14 -12.82
CA ILE A 164 -15.27 -2.53 -14.16
C ILE A 164 -16.03 -3.77 -14.61
N GLU A 165 -16.06 -4.80 -13.80
CA GLU A 165 -16.71 -6.05 -14.10
C GLU A 165 -18.23 -5.90 -14.34
N ILE A 166 -18.92 -5.11 -13.52
CA ILE A 166 -20.34 -4.82 -13.73
C ILE A 166 -20.58 -3.99 -15.00
N SER A 167 -19.67 -3.07 -15.32
CA SER A 167 -19.77 -2.26 -16.54
C SER A 167 -19.60 -3.13 -17.78
N LEU A 168 -18.71 -4.11 -17.74
CA LEU A 168 -18.55 -5.10 -18.83
C LEU A 168 -19.82 -5.89 -19.07
N VAL A 169 -20.52 -6.31 -17.98
CA VAL A 169 -21.73 -7.13 -18.09
C VAL A 169 -22.97 -6.31 -18.42
N LYS A 170 -23.20 -5.21 -17.70
CA LYS A 170 -24.46 -4.46 -17.76
C LYS A 170 -24.44 -3.31 -18.75
N GLY A 171 -23.25 -2.79 -19.09
CA GLY A 171 -23.07 -1.68 -20.04
C GLY A 171 -23.75 -0.37 -19.62
N ARG A 172 -24.08 -0.19 -18.33
CA ARG A 172 -24.80 0.99 -17.83
C ARG A 172 -23.84 2.15 -17.62
N TRP A 173 -24.11 3.28 -18.24
CA TRP A 173 -23.30 4.49 -18.12
C TRP A 173 -23.09 4.95 -16.65
N LYS A 174 -24.13 4.92 -15.84
CA LYS A 174 -24.06 5.24 -14.40
C LYS A 174 -23.03 4.39 -13.64
N THR A 175 -22.75 3.19 -14.11
CA THR A 175 -21.75 2.31 -13.48
C THR A 175 -20.34 2.66 -13.95
N VAL A 176 -20.20 3.02 -15.23
CA VAL A 176 -18.92 3.46 -15.81
C VAL A 176 -18.44 4.76 -15.15
N CYS A 177 -19.35 5.74 -14.94
CA CYS A 177 -19.01 7.00 -14.29
C CYS A 177 -18.43 6.83 -12.88
N LYS A 178 -18.74 5.75 -12.16
CA LYS A 178 -18.17 5.47 -10.84
C LYS A 178 -16.70 5.06 -10.88
N ILE A 179 -16.22 4.57 -12.03
CA ILE A 179 -14.82 4.22 -12.23
C ILE A 179 -13.93 5.47 -12.15
N VAL A 180 -14.42 6.60 -12.67
CA VAL A 180 -13.67 7.86 -12.74
C VAL A 180 -13.13 8.30 -11.38
N PRO A 181 -13.97 8.59 -10.36
CA PRO A 181 -13.49 9.06 -9.07
C PRO A 181 -12.69 7.98 -8.32
N ILE A 182 -13.06 6.70 -8.44
CA ILE A 182 -12.34 5.64 -7.75
C ILE A 182 -10.92 5.51 -8.29
N TYR A 183 -10.76 5.55 -9.62
CA TYR A 183 -9.45 5.47 -10.24
C TYR A 183 -8.61 6.73 -9.95
N ALA A 184 -9.22 7.92 -9.95
CA ALA A 184 -8.55 9.14 -9.51
C ALA A 184 -8.04 9.04 -8.07
N CYS A 185 -8.85 8.52 -7.13
CA CYS A 185 -8.42 8.26 -5.76
C CYS A 185 -7.25 7.26 -5.70
N MET A 186 -7.26 6.20 -6.50
CA MET A 186 -6.14 5.25 -6.55
C MET A 186 -4.85 5.93 -7.02
N LEU A 187 -4.91 6.75 -8.06
CA LEU A 187 -3.76 7.53 -8.55
C LEU A 187 -3.24 8.52 -7.51
N LEU A 188 -4.14 9.13 -6.74
CA LEU A 188 -3.78 10.03 -5.64
C LEU A 188 -3.31 9.29 -4.37
N CYS A 189 -3.46 7.97 -4.30
CA CYS A 189 -2.90 7.14 -3.22
C CYS A 189 -1.48 6.65 -3.52
N ASP A 190 -1.28 6.09 -4.72
CA ASP A 190 0.00 5.56 -5.21
C ASP A 190 -0.04 5.55 -6.74
N LEU A 191 0.68 6.51 -7.34
CA LEU A 191 0.65 6.73 -8.79
C LEU A 191 1.22 5.53 -9.55
N GLU A 192 2.33 4.97 -9.08
CA GLU A 192 3.00 3.83 -9.71
C GLU A 192 2.08 2.61 -9.71
N TYR A 193 1.54 2.28 -8.56
CA TYR A 193 0.65 1.14 -8.39
C TYR A 193 -0.62 1.26 -9.24
N ALA A 194 -1.25 2.44 -9.25
CA ALA A 194 -2.44 2.69 -10.05
C ALA A 194 -2.15 2.68 -11.55
N ALA A 195 -0.96 3.13 -11.98
CA ALA A 195 -0.54 3.05 -13.38
C ALA A 195 -0.34 1.60 -13.84
N VAL A 196 0.33 0.77 -13.03
CA VAL A 196 0.49 -0.66 -13.34
C VAL A 196 -0.87 -1.37 -13.34
N PHE A 197 -1.76 -1.04 -12.40
CA PHE A 197 -3.14 -1.54 -12.43
C PHE A 197 -3.84 -1.18 -13.75
N ALA A 198 -3.67 0.05 -14.25
CA ALA A 198 -4.25 0.45 -15.54
C ALA A 198 -3.71 -0.36 -16.72
N LEU A 199 -2.41 -0.63 -16.76
CA LEU A 199 -1.80 -1.48 -17.80
C LEU A 199 -2.35 -2.91 -17.75
N ILE A 200 -2.49 -3.47 -16.56
CA ILE A 200 -3.11 -4.79 -16.34
C ILE A 200 -4.56 -4.78 -16.83
N MET A 201 -5.32 -3.74 -16.45
CA MET A 201 -6.73 -3.62 -16.87
C MET A 201 -6.89 -3.40 -18.37
N LEU A 202 -6.00 -2.62 -19.00
CA LEU A 202 -5.98 -2.46 -20.45
C LEU A 202 -5.80 -3.81 -21.14
N SER A 203 -4.81 -4.59 -20.70
CA SER A 203 -4.56 -5.93 -21.23
C SER A 203 -5.77 -6.86 -21.01
N TYR A 204 -6.35 -6.85 -19.81
CA TYR A 204 -7.54 -7.63 -19.47
C TYR A 204 -8.75 -7.27 -20.35
N LEU A 205 -9.00 -5.98 -20.57
CA LEU A 205 -10.10 -5.49 -21.42
C LEU A 205 -9.90 -5.86 -22.89
N LEU A 206 -8.67 -5.80 -23.39
CA LEU A 206 -8.35 -6.21 -24.77
C LEU A 206 -8.59 -7.70 -24.97
N ILE A 207 -8.09 -8.53 -24.06
CA ILE A 207 -8.29 -9.99 -24.09
C ILE A 207 -9.78 -10.32 -23.96
N TYR A 208 -10.50 -9.68 -23.04
CA TYR A 208 -11.94 -9.84 -22.86
C TYR A 208 -12.72 -9.50 -24.14
N ARG A 209 -12.32 -8.41 -24.83
CA ARG A 209 -12.93 -8.01 -26.11
C ARG A 209 -12.72 -9.03 -27.22
N ILE A 210 -11.50 -9.60 -27.31
CA ILE A 210 -11.15 -10.59 -28.33
C ILE A 210 -11.98 -11.87 -28.10
N ILE A 211 -12.00 -12.37 -26.87
CA ILE A 211 -12.68 -13.64 -26.53
C ILE A 211 -14.20 -13.54 -26.67
N ASN A 212 -14.80 -12.43 -26.22
CA ASN A 212 -16.24 -12.29 -26.15
C ASN A 212 -16.86 -11.52 -27.35
N HIS A 213 -16.08 -11.10 -28.33
CA HIS A 213 -16.50 -10.33 -29.53
C HIS A 213 -17.36 -9.09 -29.22
N GLN A 214 -17.30 -8.56 -27.99
CA GLN A 214 -18.15 -7.45 -27.51
C GLN A 214 -17.49 -6.09 -27.78
N LYS A 215 -17.77 -5.51 -28.96
CA LYS A 215 -17.12 -4.29 -29.43
C LYS A 215 -17.43 -3.00 -28.64
N GLY A 216 -18.50 -2.93 -27.87
CA GLY A 216 -18.98 -1.64 -27.35
C GLY A 216 -18.69 -1.33 -25.87
N ARG A 217 -18.27 -2.30 -25.05
CA ARG A 217 -18.26 -2.15 -23.58
C ARG A 217 -16.90 -1.80 -22.98
N CYS A 218 -15.79 -2.16 -23.65
CA CYS A 218 -14.45 -1.88 -23.14
C CYS A 218 -14.06 -0.41 -23.29
N ILE A 219 -14.44 0.25 -24.39
CA ILE A 219 -14.08 1.64 -24.68
C ILE A 219 -14.57 2.62 -23.62
N PRO A 220 -15.85 2.60 -23.18
CA PRO A 220 -16.31 3.48 -22.11
C PRO A 220 -15.54 3.33 -20.80
N ILE A 221 -15.10 2.10 -20.46
CA ILE A 221 -14.30 1.84 -19.26
C ILE A 221 -12.91 2.46 -19.39
N MET A 222 -12.27 2.28 -20.55
CA MET A 222 -10.99 2.92 -20.85
C MET A 222 -11.07 4.45 -20.79
N CYS A 223 -12.13 5.03 -21.40
CA CYS A 223 -12.38 6.47 -21.33
C CYS A 223 -12.60 6.94 -19.89
N ALA A 224 -13.30 6.18 -19.06
CA ALA A 224 -13.49 6.52 -17.65
C ALA A 224 -12.17 6.51 -16.87
N MET A 225 -11.29 5.54 -17.11
CA MET A 225 -9.97 5.52 -16.50
C MET A 225 -9.10 6.69 -16.99
N LEU A 226 -9.11 7.00 -18.30
CA LEU A 226 -8.42 8.16 -18.85
C LEU A 226 -8.94 9.48 -18.25
N LEU A 227 -10.25 9.60 -18.06
CA LEU A 227 -10.85 10.77 -17.41
C LEU A 227 -10.42 10.86 -15.92
N GLY A 228 -10.36 9.73 -15.22
CA GLY A 228 -9.81 9.68 -13.85
C GLY A 228 -8.37 10.15 -13.79
N PHE A 229 -7.55 9.75 -14.76
CA PHE A 229 -6.18 10.23 -14.91
C PHE A 229 -6.13 11.73 -15.23
N ALA A 230 -6.98 12.23 -16.12
CA ALA A 230 -7.06 13.65 -16.46
C ALA A 230 -7.45 14.51 -15.26
N LEU A 231 -8.35 14.03 -14.39
CA LEU A 231 -8.78 14.75 -13.18
C LEU A 231 -7.62 15.05 -12.22
N ILE A 232 -6.64 14.17 -12.12
CA ILE A 232 -5.47 14.40 -11.27
C ILE A 232 -4.41 15.29 -11.93
N GLY A 233 -4.65 15.71 -13.18
CA GLY A 233 -3.72 16.54 -13.96
C GLY A 233 -3.32 17.83 -13.26
N ILE A 234 -4.21 18.42 -12.47
CA ILE A 234 -3.93 19.62 -11.66
C ILE A 234 -2.74 19.39 -10.71
N TRP A 235 -2.65 18.21 -10.13
CA TRP A 235 -1.54 17.82 -9.26
C TRP A 235 -0.38 17.23 -10.06
N LEU A 236 -0.67 16.32 -11.01
CA LEU A 236 0.34 15.53 -11.70
C LEU A 236 1.21 16.37 -12.64
N VAL A 237 0.61 17.32 -13.39
CA VAL A 237 1.37 18.13 -14.37
C VAL A 237 2.45 18.99 -13.69
N PRO A 238 2.18 19.74 -12.61
CA PRO A 238 3.22 20.43 -11.85
C PRO A 238 4.26 19.46 -11.27
N SER A 239 3.83 18.28 -10.81
CA SER A 239 4.73 17.27 -10.23
C SER A 239 5.74 16.74 -11.23
N LEU A 240 5.33 16.51 -12.48
CA LEU A 240 6.22 16.02 -13.54
C LEU A 240 7.22 17.08 -14.04
N ARG A 241 6.88 18.36 -13.95
CA ARG A 241 7.72 19.45 -14.48
C ARG A 241 9.00 19.71 -13.70
N GLY A 242 9.17 19.17 -12.50
CA GLY A 242 10.23 19.57 -11.58
C GLY A 242 11.17 18.49 -11.10
N GLY A 243 11.10 17.27 -11.58
CA GLY A 243 11.93 16.22 -11.02
C GLY A 243 12.64 15.38 -12.07
N LYS A 244 13.95 15.41 -12.10
CA LYS A 244 14.73 14.29 -12.60
C LYS A 244 14.85 13.28 -11.45
N LEU A 245 14.52 12.00 -11.71
CA LEU A 245 14.90 10.90 -10.83
C LEU A 245 16.44 10.88 -10.77
N ALA A 246 16.99 10.92 -9.57
CA ALA A 246 18.43 10.80 -9.42
C ALA A 246 18.90 9.43 -9.98
N ASP A 247 20.01 9.43 -10.69
CA ASP A 247 20.57 8.20 -11.31
C ASP A 247 20.82 7.09 -10.28
N ASP A 248 21.09 7.45 -9.04
CA ASP A 248 21.31 6.51 -7.93
C ASP A 248 20.05 5.75 -7.54
N ALA A 249 18.89 6.39 -7.55
CA ALA A 249 17.60 5.72 -7.31
C ALA A 249 17.36 4.62 -8.38
N LEU A 250 17.81 4.85 -9.60
CA LEU A 250 17.70 3.94 -10.72
C LEU A 250 18.62 2.72 -10.57
N ARG A 251 19.80 2.91 -9.96
CA ARG A 251 20.76 1.83 -9.69
C ARG A 251 20.30 0.93 -8.55
N MET A 252 19.74 1.51 -7.49
CA MET A 252 19.22 0.75 -6.34
C MET A 252 18.04 -0.13 -6.72
N MET A 253 17.10 0.36 -7.54
CA MET A 253 15.98 -0.46 -8.01
C MET A 253 16.44 -1.70 -8.78
N LYS A 254 17.57 -1.64 -9.48
CA LYS A 254 18.10 -2.76 -10.24
C LYS A 254 18.49 -3.96 -9.37
N GLY A 255 18.94 -3.74 -8.13
CA GLY A 255 19.29 -4.81 -7.19
C GLY A 255 18.06 -5.52 -6.61
N TYR A 256 17.00 -4.79 -6.30
CA TYR A 256 15.77 -5.36 -5.71
C TYR A 256 15.04 -6.35 -6.62
N PHE A 257 15.17 -6.24 -7.94
CA PHE A 257 14.55 -7.18 -8.88
C PHE A 257 15.18 -8.56 -8.88
N GLN A 258 16.44 -8.66 -8.50
CA GLN A 258 17.20 -9.92 -8.60
C GLN A 258 16.99 -10.83 -7.40
N ASP A 259 16.72 -10.26 -6.23
CA ASP A 259 16.69 -10.98 -4.95
C ASP A 259 15.26 -11.27 -4.45
N ALA A 260 14.25 -10.71 -5.09
CA ALA A 260 12.88 -10.88 -4.67
C ALA A 260 12.30 -12.21 -5.20
N VAL A 261 11.93 -13.09 -4.29
CA VAL A 261 11.38 -14.43 -4.61
C VAL A 261 9.94 -14.53 -4.10
N ILE A 262 9.04 -14.95 -4.99
CA ILE A 262 7.68 -15.35 -4.58
C ILE A 262 7.72 -16.77 -4.08
N SER A 263 7.27 -17.00 -2.86
CA SER A 263 7.21 -18.31 -2.23
C SER A 263 5.77 -18.82 -2.13
N LEU A 264 5.58 -20.08 -2.46
CA LEU A 264 4.37 -20.88 -2.15
C LEU A 264 4.59 -21.80 -0.94
N ASP A 265 5.81 -21.80 -0.38
CA ASP A 265 6.18 -22.67 0.74
C ASP A 265 5.73 -22.07 2.08
N PRO A 266 4.71 -22.65 2.75
CA PRO A 266 4.23 -22.15 4.03
C PRO A 266 5.23 -22.37 5.19
N VAL A 267 6.12 -23.37 5.07
CA VAL A 267 7.14 -23.65 6.08
C VAL A 267 8.24 -22.60 6.04
N ARG A 268 8.66 -22.19 4.85
CA ARG A 268 9.67 -21.14 4.66
C ARG A 268 9.20 -19.80 5.25
N ARG A 269 7.93 -19.48 5.13
CA ARG A 269 7.31 -18.32 5.79
C ARG A 269 7.48 -18.35 7.30
N LEU A 270 7.33 -19.52 7.93
CA LEU A 270 7.36 -19.67 9.38
C LEU A 270 8.78 -19.67 9.97
N THR A 271 9.77 -20.12 9.21
CA THR A 271 11.13 -20.37 9.72
C THR A 271 12.12 -19.24 9.51
N ARG A 272 11.89 -18.38 8.55
CA ARG A 272 12.89 -17.37 8.13
C ARG A 272 12.44 -15.96 8.36
N GLY A 273 11.91 -15.48 9.36
CA GLY A 273 11.62 -14.07 9.71
C GLY A 273 11.78 -12.98 8.60
N ASN A 274 12.53 -13.27 7.54
CA ASN A 274 12.58 -12.51 6.29
C ASN A 274 11.55 -13.09 5.35
N VAL A 275 10.51 -12.35 5.16
CA VAL A 275 9.40 -12.77 4.35
C VAL A 275 9.78 -12.57 2.90
N ASP A 276 10.20 -13.64 2.28
CA ASP A 276 9.99 -13.76 0.85
C ASP A 276 8.48 -13.53 0.63
N TYR A 277 8.11 -12.81 -0.41
CA TYR A 277 6.71 -12.49 -0.70
C TYR A 277 5.86 -13.76 -0.78
N TYR A 278 5.30 -14.17 0.35
CA TYR A 278 4.44 -15.35 0.41
C TYR A 278 3.10 -15.04 -0.24
N PHE A 279 2.80 -15.79 -1.30
CA PHE A 279 1.56 -15.60 -2.05
C PHE A 279 0.33 -16.22 -1.35
N GLY A 280 0.52 -17.32 -0.65
CA GLY A 280 -0.52 -18.18 -0.09
C GLY A 280 -0.75 -19.41 -0.99
N LEU A 281 -0.33 -20.57 -0.52
CA LEU A 281 -0.50 -21.84 -1.25
C LEU A 281 -1.98 -22.14 -1.48
N SER A 282 -2.81 -21.93 -0.48
CA SER A 282 -4.26 -22.13 -0.57
C SER A 282 -4.92 -21.21 -1.60
N VAL A 283 -4.49 -19.97 -1.69
CA VAL A 283 -5.00 -19.00 -2.68
C VAL A 283 -4.58 -19.40 -4.09
N PHE A 284 -3.34 -19.86 -4.25
CA PHE A 284 -2.84 -20.36 -5.52
C PHE A 284 -3.63 -21.60 -5.98
N LEU A 285 -3.83 -22.59 -5.10
CA LEU A 285 -4.62 -23.79 -5.40
C LEU A 285 -6.08 -23.45 -5.72
N LEU A 286 -6.67 -22.49 -4.99
CA LEU A 286 -8.01 -21.97 -5.30
C LEU A 286 -8.06 -21.36 -6.70
N ALA A 287 -7.02 -20.60 -7.08
CA ALA A 287 -6.94 -19.98 -8.39
C ALA A 287 -6.81 -21.01 -9.52
N VAL A 288 -5.94 -22.01 -9.35
CA VAL A 288 -5.77 -23.11 -10.32
C VAL A 288 -7.06 -23.90 -10.46
N PHE A 289 -7.68 -24.29 -9.35
CA PHE A 289 -8.96 -24.99 -9.36
C PHE A 289 -10.05 -24.15 -10.02
N GLY A 290 -10.13 -22.86 -9.71
CA GLY A 290 -11.07 -21.94 -10.33
C GLY A 290 -10.82 -21.71 -11.82
N ALA A 291 -9.56 -21.73 -12.26
CA ALA A 291 -9.19 -21.62 -13.67
C ALA A 291 -9.56 -22.86 -14.49
N VAL A 292 -9.61 -24.04 -13.87
CA VAL A 292 -9.99 -25.31 -14.52
C VAL A 292 -11.49 -25.53 -14.45
N CYS A 293 -12.09 -25.37 -13.25
CA CYS A 293 -13.48 -25.75 -12.96
C CYS A 293 -14.46 -24.57 -12.99
N GLY A 294 -13.95 -23.34 -13.05
CA GLY A 294 -14.77 -22.13 -13.05
C GLY A 294 -15.65 -22.01 -14.30
N LYS A 295 -16.76 -21.30 -14.14
CA LYS A 295 -17.71 -21.09 -15.25
C LYS A 295 -17.92 -19.61 -15.50
N LYS A 296 -18.08 -19.26 -16.77
CA LYS A 296 -18.41 -17.89 -17.21
C LYS A 296 -17.39 -16.87 -16.68
N ARG A 297 -17.90 -15.86 -16.02
CA ARG A 297 -17.17 -14.68 -15.56
C ARG A 297 -16.08 -14.96 -14.51
N SER A 298 -16.31 -15.87 -13.57
CA SER A 298 -15.32 -16.23 -12.55
C SER A 298 -14.08 -16.88 -13.15
N LEU A 299 -14.23 -17.63 -14.26
CA LEU A 299 -13.12 -18.24 -14.98
C LEU A 299 -12.10 -17.19 -15.45
N HIS A 300 -12.58 -16.09 -16.05
CA HIS A 300 -11.68 -15.03 -16.56
C HIS A 300 -10.88 -14.38 -15.44
N GLY A 301 -11.49 -14.13 -14.28
CA GLY A 301 -10.80 -13.52 -13.15
C GLY A 301 -9.75 -14.44 -12.50
N PHE A 302 -10.00 -15.76 -12.43
CA PHE A 302 -8.99 -16.71 -11.97
C PHE A 302 -7.79 -16.77 -12.92
N TRP A 303 -8.02 -16.83 -14.23
CA TRP A 303 -6.95 -16.76 -15.22
C TRP A 303 -6.17 -15.44 -15.14
N ALA A 304 -6.88 -14.32 -15.01
CA ALA A 304 -6.22 -13.03 -14.83
C ALA A 304 -5.32 -13.00 -13.58
N GLY A 305 -5.82 -13.52 -12.45
CA GLY A 305 -5.03 -13.63 -11.22
C GLY A 305 -3.78 -14.50 -11.39
N LEU A 306 -3.89 -15.68 -12.06
CA LEU A 306 -2.75 -16.56 -12.32
C LEU A 306 -1.73 -15.95 -13.29
N ILE A 307 -2.18 -15.22 -14.33
CA ILE A 307 -1.30 -14.55 -15.28
C ILE A 307 -0.53 -13.43 -14.57
N ILE A 308 -1.22 -12.62 -13.76
CA ILE A 308 -0.57 -11.55 -12.98
C ILE A 308 0.44 -12.15 -12.00
N PHE A 309 0.07 -13.24 -11.30
CA PHE A 309 1.00 -13.97 -10.44
C PHE A 309 2.24 -14.43 -11.22
N ALA A 310 2.06 -15.04 -12.38
CA ALA A 310 3.17 -15.48 -13.22
C ALA A 310 4.07 -14.30 -13.67
N CYS A 311 3.46 -13.15 -14.01
CA CYS A 311 4.19 -11.93 -14.35
C CYS A 311 5.01 -11.36 -13.19
N THR A 312 4.64 -11.65 -11.95
CA THR A 312 5.37 -11.21 -10.75
C THR A 312 6.47 -12.18 -10.32
N THR A 313 6.69 -13.29 -11.02
CA THR A 313 7.79 -14.21 -10.73
C THR A 313 9.15 -13.62 -11.12
N THR A 314 10.22 -14.06 -10.45
CA THR A 314 11.59 -13.59 -10.69
C THR A 314 12.00 -13.70 -12.16
N SER A 315 11.64 -14.81 -12.83
CA SER A 315 11.95 -15.02 -14.25
C SER A 315 11.28 -13.99 -15.16
N MET A 316 10.02 -13.64 -14.90
CA MET A 316 9.30 -12.62 -15.65
C MET A 316 9.79 -11.21 -15.32
N CYS A 317 10.11 -10.92 -14.06
CA CYS A 317 10.75 -9.66 -13.67
C CYS A 317 12.04 -9.41 -14.46
N ALA A 318 12.86 -10.42 -14.68
CA ALA A 318 14.07 -10.32 -15.50
C ALA A 318 13.76 -9.97 -16.97
N ILE A 319 12.64 -10.43 -17.52
CA ILE A 319 12.17 -10.07 -18.86
C ILE A 319 11.68 -8.61 -18.88
N PHE A 320 10.87 -8.22 -17.91
CA PHE A 320 10.36 -6.83 -17.81
C PHE A 320 11.50 -5.82 -17.63
N ALA A 321 12.55 -6.17 -16.89
CA ALA A 321 13.72 -5.32 -16.72
C ALA A 321 14.44 -4.98 -18.04
N LYS A 322 14.24 -5.76 -19.11
CA LYS A 322 14.79 -5.49 -20.46
C LYS A 322 13.94 -4.50 -21.26
N ILE A 323 12.70 -4.27 -20.87
CA ILE A 323 11.81 -3.32 -21.53
C ILE A 323 12.19 -1.89 -21.08
N PRO A 324 12.21 -0.89 -21.99
CA PRO A 324 12.44 0.49 -21.59
C PRO A 324 11.51 0.94 -20.47
N GLY A 325 12.06 1.40 -19.35
CA GLY A 325 11.31 1.77 -18.15
C GLY A 325 10.90 0.60 -17.24
N GLY A 326 10.91 -0.64 -17.71
CA GLY A 326 10.46 -1.80 -16.94
C GLY A 326 11.33 -2.10 -15.70
N ARG A 327 12.61 -1.74 -15.76
CA ARG A 327 13.55 -1.87 -14.61
C ARG A 327 13.20 -0.97 -13.42
N TYR A 328 12.29 -0.01 -13.57
CA TYR A 328 11.84 0.87 -12.51
C TYR A 328 10.59 0.37 -11.81
N ILE A 329 9.96 -0.68 -12.34
CA ILE A 329 8.72 -1.25 -11.83
C ILE A 329 9.06 -2.50 -11.02
N TRP A 330 8.81 -2.45 -9.72
CA TRP A 330 8.99 -3.60 -8.86
C TRP A 330 7.73 -4.47 -8.89
N MET A 331 7.69 -5.43 -9.82
CA MET A 331 6.50 -6.24 -10.13
C MET A 331 5.94 -7.01 -8.92
N LEU A 332 6.78 -7.42 -7.98
CA LEU A 332 6.34 -8.15 -6.77
C LEU A 332 5.38 -7.35 -5.89
N GLN A 333 5.48 -6.03 -5.91
CA GLN A 333 4.58 -5.17 -5.14
C GLN A 333 3.12 -5.25 -5.61
N PHE A 334 2.90 -5.76 -6.84
CA PHE A 334 1.57 -5.82 -7.46
C PHE A 334 0.84 -7.15 -7.23
N ILE A 335 1.36 -8.03 -6.38
CA ILE A 335 0.72 -9.31 -6.01
C ILE A 335 -0.71 -9.10 -5.51
N SER A 336 -0.99 -8.01 -4.79
CA SER A 336 -2.34 -7.71 -4.30
C SER A 336 -3.38 -7.59 -5.41
N ILE A 337 -2.97 -7.20 -6.63
CA ILE A 337 -3.86 -7.17 -7.79
C ILE A 337 -4.27 -8.60 -8.18
N ALA A 338 -3.32 -9.54 -8.24
CA ALA A 338 -3.59 -10.95 -8.49
C ALA A 338 -4.55 -11.53 -7.45
N LEU A 339 -4.26 -11.28 -6.16
CA LEU A 339 -5.09 -11.71 -5.03
C LEU A 339 -6.51 -11.13 -5.12
N CYS A 340 -6.64 -9.86 -5.53
CA CYS A 340 -7.94 -9.22 -5.72
C CYS A 340 -8.76 -9.91 -6.81
N PHE A 341 -8.18 -10.23 -7.97
CA PHE A 341 -8.85 -10.96 -9.04
C PHE A 341 -9.31 -12.36 -8.59
N ILE A 342 -8.46 -13.08 -7.87
CA ILE A 342 -8.76 -14.44 -7.38
C ILE A 342 -9.92 -14.40 -6.37
N LEU A 343 -9.83 -13.55 -5.35
CA LEU A 343 -10.87 -13.44 -4.33
C LEU A 343 -12.18 -12.90 -4.89
N TYR A 344 -12.12 -11.94 -5.80
CA TYR A 344 -13.31 -11.45 -6.49
C TYR A 344 -13.99 -12.57 -7.29
N SER A 345 -13.19 -13.39 -8.00
CA SER A 345 -13.69 -14.54 -8.75
C SER A 345 -14.30 -15.58 -7.84
N PHE A 346 -13.71 -15.83 -6.68
CA PHE A 346 -14.26 -16.73 -5.67
C PHE A 346 -15.62 -16.25 -5.15
N VAL A 347 -15.74 -14.95 -4.83
CA VAL A 347 -17.03 -14.36 -4.41
C VAL A 347 -18.09 -14.44 -5.51
N THR A 348 -17.71 -14.27 -6.76
CA THR A 348 -18.65 -14.27 -7.91
C THR A 348 -18.93 -15.66 -8.46
N TRP A 349 -18.28 -16.71 -8.01
CA TRP A 349 -18.46 -18.09 -8.47
C TRP A 349 -19.71 -18.74 -7.89
N ASN A 350 -20.85 -18.45 -8.48
CA ASN A 350 -22.18 -18.82 -7.96
C ASN A 350 -22.52 -20.33 -8.04
N THR A 351 -21.79 -21.12 -8.85
CA THR A 351 -22.08 -22.55 -9.04
C THR A 351 -21.43 -23.44 -7.99
N LEU A 352 -20.61 -22.92 -7.09
CA LEU A 352 -19.99 -23.70 -6.03
C LEU A 352 -21.02 -24.16 -4.97
N LYS A 353 -20.96 -25.45 -4.63
CA LYS A 353 -21.75 -26.02 -3.53
C LYS A 353 -21.30 -25.38 -2.19
N ARG A 354 -22.26 -25.13 -1.30
CA ARG A 354 -21.99 -24.48 0.00
C ARG A 354 -20.93 -25.21 0.83
N GLY A 355 -21.00 -26.54 0.93
CA GLY A 355 -20.02 -27.34 1.67
C GLY A 355 -18.60 -27.16 1.14
N PHE A 356 -18.43 -27.12 -0.19
CA PHE A 356 -17.12 -26.88 -0.80
C PHE A 356 -16.59 -25.45 -0.50
N VAL A 357 -17.47 -24.44 -0.51
CA VAL A 357 -17.08 -23.06 -0.11
C VAL A 357 -16.57 -23.03 1.32
N VAL A 358 -17.25 -23.74 2.24
CA VAL A 358 -16.81 -23.83 3.65
C VAL A 358 -15.43 -24.48 3.77
N ILE A 359 -15.20 -25.58 3.04
CA ILE A 359 -13.89 -26.25 3.01
C ILE A 359 -12.81 -25.29 2.50
N CYS A 360 -13.05 -24.59 1.39
CA CYS A 360 -12.11 -23.60 0.87
C CYS A 360 -11.83 -22.49 1.91
N CYS A 361 -12.85 -21.98 2.60
CA CYS A 361 -12.66 -20.98 3.64
C CYS A 361 -11.80 -21.49 4.80
N ILE A 362 -12.01 -22.74 5.24
CA ILE A 362 -11.19 -23.35 6.31
C ILE A 362 -9.74 -23.48 5.86
N ILE A 363 -9.49 -23.99 4.67
CA ILE A 363 -8.14 -24.15 4.11
C ILE A 363 -7.44 -22.79 4.01
N LEU A 364 -8.14 -21.76 3.52
CA LEU A 364 -7.61 -20.39 3.44
C LEU A 364 -7.23 -19.85 4.82
N VAL A 365 -8.07 -20.05 5.84
CA VAL A 365 -7.77 -19.62 7.20
C VAL A 365 -6.53 -20.31 7.75
N VAL A 366 -6.46 -21.64 7.65
CA VAL A 366 -5.34 -22.43 8.16
C VAL A 366 -4.02 -22.03 7.51
N ASP A 367 -4.02 -21.76 6.21
CA ASP A 367 -2.81 -21.33 5.49
C ASP A 367 -2.41 -19.89 5.82
N ILE A 368 -3.37 -18.98 6.03
CA ILE A 368 -3.12 -17.54 6.13
C ILE A 368 -2.89 -17.07 7.57
N VAL A 369 -3.57 -17.67 8.55
CA VAL A 369 -3.47 -17.28 9.96
C VAL A 369 -2.03 -17.14 10.45
N PRO A 370 -1.08 -18.04 10.15
CA PRO A 370 0.30 -17.88 10.58
C PRO A 370 0.97 -16.58 10.11
N SER A 371 0.43 -15.92 9.09
CA SER A 371 0.95 -14.63 8.58
C SER A 371 0.71 -13.45 9.55
N TYR A 372 -0.13 -13.63 10.58
CA TYR A 372 -0.30 -12.61 11.64
C TYR A 372 1.01 -12.18 12.29
N THR A 373 2.02 -13.06 12.28
CA THR A 373 3.36 -12.76 12.80
C THR A 373 4.02 -11.59 12.10
N LEU A 374 3.62 -11.24 10.86
CA LEU A 374 4.11 -10.08 10.14
C LEU A 374 3.79 -8.75 10.86
N ILE A 375 2.74 -8.72 11.67
CA ILE A 375 2.37 -7.56 12.48
C ILE A 375 3.45 -7.26 13.53
N TYR A 376 4.13 -8.30 14.01
CA TYR A 376 5.19 -8.20 15.03
C TYR A 376 6.60 -8.16 14.45
N HIS A 377 6.79 -8.70 13.25
CA HIS A 377 8.11 -8.78 12.60
C HIS A 377 8.46 -7.54 11.78
N GLY A 378 7.49 -6.74 11.44
CA GLY A 378 7.77 -5.38 11.04
C GLY A 378 8.38 -4.68 12.24
N LYS A 379 9.70 -4.69 12.36
CA LYS A 379 10.38 -3.94 13.41
C LYS A 379 9.92 -2.50 13.32
N GLY A 380 8.99 -2.15 14.20
CA GLY A 380 8.74 -0.77 14.51
C GLY A 380 10.05 -0.22 15.01
N THR A 381 10.54 0.78 14.40
CA THR A 381 11.84 1.36 14.71
C THR A 381 11.75 2.30 15.88
N LEU A 382 10.53 2.62 16.31
CA LEU A 382 10.30 3.50 17.44
C LEU A 382 9.33 2.83 18.41
N THR A 383 9.78 2.72 19.61
CA THR A 383 8.94 2.57 20.79
C THR A 383 8.04 3.79 20.94
N ALA A 384 6.93 3.68 21.65
CA ALA A 384 6.05 4.79 22.01
C ALA A 384 6.82 6.08 22.35
N SER A 385 6.23 7.24 22.17
CA SER A 385 6.88 8.55 22.29
C SER A 385 7.81 8.71 23.50
N GLU A 386 7.47 8.07 24.62
CA GLU A 386 8.32 8.02 25.84
C GLU A 386 9.65 7.31 25.63
N ASN A 387 9.72 6.32 24.76
CA ASN A 387 10.94 5.59 24.48
C ASN A 387 11.81 6.23 23.39
N MET A 388 11.27 7.13 22.60
CA MET A 388 12.06 7.96 21.66
C MET A 388 13.04 8.87 22.42
N GLU A 389 12.59 9.48 23.50
CA GLU A 389 13.44 10.33 24.35
C GLU A 389 14.57 9.56 25.01
N GLN A 390 14.31 8.35 25.39
CA GLN A 390 15.28 7.48 26.05
C GLN A 390 16.17 6.71 25.07
N SER A 391 15.88 6.76 23.77
CA SER A 391 16.73 6.12 22.77
C SER A 391 18.10 6.76 22.71
N ALA A 392 19.11 6.02 22.28
CA ALA A 392 20.46 6.53 22.08
C ALA A 392 20.47 7.74 21.14
N GLN A 393 19.63 7.72 20.09
CA GLN A 393 19.45 8.79 19.13
C GLN A 393 18.78 10.03 19.77
N GLY A 394 17.71 9.83 20.54
CA GLY A 394 17.04 10.90 21.27
C GLY A 394 17.98 11.59 22.27
N THR A 395 18.78 10.80 22.99
CA THR A 395 19.79 11.32 23.91
C THR A 395 20.88 12.09 23.19
N LEU A 396 21.34 11.62 22.03
CA LEU A 396 22.33 12.31 21.20
C LEU A 396 21.78 13.63 20.69
N ILE A 397 20.55 13.65 20.18
CA ILE A 397 19.86 14.83 19.70
C ILE A 397 19.69 15.86 20.82
N ALA A 398 19.26 15.42 22.00
CA ALA A 398 19.12 16.29 23.17
C ALA A 398 20.44 16.91 23.61
N LYS A 399 21.55 16.17 23.51
CA LYS A 399 22.91 16.71 23.75
C LYS A 399 23.30 17.72 22.68
N ALA A 400 23.14 17.40 21.41
CA ALA A 400 23.48 18.30 20.30
C ALA A 400 22.74 19.65 20.42
N ARG A 401 21.48 19.62 20.86
CA ARG A 401 20.68 20.83 21.08
C ARG A 401 21.13 21.73 22.20
N LYS A 402 21.75 21.17 23.20
CA LYS A 402 22.38 21.98 24.26
C LYS A 402 23.62 22.73 23.76
N ILE A 403 24.25 22.19 22.72
CA ILE A 403 25.47 22.76 22.12
C ILE A 403 25.14 23.82 21.08
N THR A 404 24.16 23.59 20.23
CA THR A 404 23.81 24.49 19.13
C THR A 404 22.32 24.56 18.85
N LYS A 405 21.86 25.74 18.46
CA LYS A 405 20.50 25.96 17.92
C LYS A 405 20.48 26.03 16.38
N GLN A 406 21.64 25.87 15.76
CA GLN A 406 21.79 25.88 14.32
C GLN A 406 21.42 24.50 13.75
N ARG A 407 21.39 24.41 12.43
CA ARG A 407 21.23 23.13 11.74
C ARG A 407 22.41 22.22 12.06
N ALA A 408 22.14 20.96 12.31
CA ALA A 408 23.14 19.93 12.54
C ALA A 408 23.02 18.84 11.49
N ALA A 409 24.12 18.42 10.90
CA ALA A 409 24.15 17.25 10.03
C ALA A 409 24.28 15.99 10.88
N LEU A 410 23.45 15.00 10.59
CA LEU A 410 23.57 13.67 11.18
C LEU A 410 24.22 12.72 10.18
N ILE A 411 25.37 12.19 10.55
CA ILE A 411 26.04 11.11 9.81
C ILE A 411 25.71 9.82 10.52
N ASP A 412 24.78 9.07 9.97
CA ASP A 412 24.36 7.77 10.50
C ASP A 412 24.47 6.70 9.41
N GLY A 413 25.36 5.73 9.64
CA GLY A 413 25.53 4.56 8.77
C GLY A 413 24.55 3.42 9.08
N SER A 414 23.63 3.63 10.04
CA SER A 414 22.64 2.63 10.41
C SER A 414 21.39 2.69 9.53
N THR A 415 20.56 1.65 9.63
CA THR A 415 19.23 1.60 8.99
C THR A 415 18.25 2.65 9.53
N LEU A 416 18.59 3.32 10.63
CA LEU A 416 17.81 4.41 11.22
C LEU A 416 17.99 5.74 10.47
N GLY A 417 18.93 5.83 9.56
CA GLY A 417 19.17 7.05 8.77
C GLY A 417 17.92 7.57 8.06
N ALA A 418 17.04 6.71 7.57
CA ALA A 418 15.78 7.12 6.94
C ALA A 418 14.79 7.79 7.93
N MET A 419 14.97 7.61 9.23
CA MET A 419 14.12 8.17 10.28
C MET A 419 14.73 9.37 10.98
N ALA A 420 15.99 9.62 10.75
CA ALA A 420 16.68 10.72 11.40
C ALA A 420 16.00 12.09 11.19
N PRO A 421 15.50 12.46 9.98
CA PRO A 421 14.76 13.70 9.80
C PRO A 421 13.52 13.76 10.69
N TYR A 422 12.77 12.67 10.80
CA TYR A 422 11.59 12.61 11.63
C TYR A 422 11.94 12.81 13.12
N LEU A 423 12.89 12.03 13.63
CA LEU A 423 13.37 12.15 15.00
C LEU A 423 13.87 13.54 15.33
N LEU A 424 14.60 14.15 14.41
CA LEU A 424 15.23 15.44 14.63
C LEU A 424 14.26 16.60 14.53
N THR A 425 13.23 16.51 13.68
CA THR A 425 12.26 17.59 13.49
C THR A 425 11.14 17.55 14.52
N ASP A 426 10.57 16.37 14.76
CA ASP A 426 9.40 16.25 15.65
C ASP A 426 9.81 16.40 17.12
N TYR A 427 10.97 15.88 17.46
CA TYR A 427 11.43 15.75 18.82
C TYR A 427 11.75 17.08 19.51
N ASN A 428 12.12 18.10 18.79
CA ASN A 428 12.55 19.36 19.38
C ASN A 428 12.30 20.61 18.53
N GLY A 429 11.57 20.53 17.42
CA GLY A 429 11.46 21.64 16.48
C GLY A 429 12.81 22.10 15.91
N ALA A 430 13.84 21.23 15.95
CA ALA A 430 15.13 21.55 15.38
C ALA A 430 15.06 21.41 13.88
N LYS A 431 15.45 22.45 13.23
CA LYS A 431 15.76 22.38 11.82
C LYS A 431 17.01 21.54 11.65
N VAL A 432 16.84 20.35 11.12
CA VAL A 432 17.96 19.49 10.75
C VAL A 432 18.15 19.63 9.26
N PRO A 433 19.35 19.95 8.81
CA PRO A 433 19.56 20.20 7.40
C PRO A 433 19.37 18.93 6.60
N GLU A 434 20.00 17.92 6.85
CA GLU A 434 19.98 16.66 6.13
C GLU A 434 20.61 15.60 6.99
N SER A 435 20.00 14.47 7.03
CA SER A 435 20.82 13.30 7.18
C SER A 435 21.40 13.02 5.78
N PHE A 436 22.69 13.17 5.64
CA PHE A 436 23.36 12.69 4.44
C PHE A 436 22.98 11.22 4.24
N GLY A 437 22.20 10.92 3.22
CA GLY A 437 21.78 9.58 2.91
C GLY A 437 20.41 9.15 3.37
N THR A 438 19.64 10.00 4.02
CA THR A 438 18.24 9.71 4.33
C THR A 438 17.26 10.05 3.22
N GLY A 439 17.73 10.33 2.05
CA GLY A 439 16.85 10.17 0.91
C GLY A 439 16.48 8.70 0.85
N TRP A 440 15.20 8.40 0.87
CA TRP A 440 14.71 7.09 0.45
C TRP A 440 15.29 6.64 -0.90
N ARG A 441 16.20 7.41 -1.48
CA ARG A 441 16.90 7.22 -2.75
C ARG A 441 18.42 7.07 -2.65
N ALA A 442 19.02 7.28 -1.48
CA ALA A 442 20.48 7.33 -1.40
C ALA A 442 21.05 6.77 -0.10
N ALA A 443 20.42 5.79 0.49
CA ALA A 443 20.77 5.25 1.80
C ALA A 443 21.99 4.31 1.80
N THR A 444 23.06 4.64 1.09
CA THR A 444 24.32 3.91 1.25
C THR A 444 25.33 4.75 2.00
N THR A 445 26.02 4.15 2.95
CA THR A 445 27.07 4.80 3.74
C THR A 445 28.14 5.46 2.84
N SER A 446 28.43 4.86 1.69
CA SER A 446 29.38 5.41 0.73
C SER A 446 28.90 6.72 0.08
N ASN A 447 27.61 6.82 -0.26
CA ASN A 447 27.05 8.05 -0.81
C ASN A 447 26.99 9.17 0.24
N ASN A 448 26.81 8.82 1.50
CA ASN A 448 26.81 9.77 2.60
C ASN A 448 28.18 10.40 2.80
N ILE A 449 29.24 9.60 2.73
CA ILE A 449 30.62 10.07 2.86
C ILE A 449 31.01 10.94 1.66
N ALA A 450 30.63 10.55 0.43
CA ALA A 450 30.90 11.36 -0.76
C ALA A 450 30.22 12.74 -0.66
N ARG A 451 28.95 12.80 -0.29
CA ARG A 451 28.23 14.08 -0.13
C ARG A 451 28.77 14.93 1.01
N LEU A 452 29.27 14.31 2.09
CA LEU A 452 29.94 15.05 3.15
C LEU A 452 31.22 15.69 2.63
N ASN A 453 32.00 14.97 1.83
CA ASN A 453 33.22 15.54 1.24
C ASN A 453 32.88 16.70 0.30
N ASP A 454 31.88 16.54 -0.57
CA ASP A 454 31.39 17.60 -1.46
C ASP A 454 30.96 18.84 -0.65
N ALA A 455 30.20 18.65 0.44
CA ALA A 455 29.75 19.74 1.31
C ALA A 455 30.90 20.42 2.08
N VAL A 456 31.97 19.68 2.40
CA VAL A 456 33.17 20.25 3.03
C VAL A 456 34.01 21.03 2.02
N GLU A 457 34.04 20.61 0.76
CA GLU A 457 34.75 21.29 -0.32
C GLU A 457 34.03 22.58 -0.78
N GLU A 458 32.69 22.58 -0.68
CA GLU A 458 31.86 23.75 -1.03
C GLU A 458 31.83 24.83 0.07
N GLY A 459 32.36 24.59 1.28
CA GLY A 459 32.49 25.54 2.37
C GLY A 459 31.32 25.65 3.28
#